data_f52494f7fe8acfc76083dd5c6dbd7f3a
#
_entry.id   f52494f7fe8acfc76083dd5c6dbd7f3a
#
_cell.length_a   1.000
_cell.length_b   1.000
_cell.length_c   1.000
_cell.angle_alpha   90.00
_cell.angle_beta   90.00
_cell.angle_gamma   90.00
#
_symmetry.space_group_name_H-M   'P 1'
#
loop_
_entity.id
_entity.type
_entity.pdbx_description
1 polymer ?
#
loop_
_entity_poly.entity_id
_entity_poly.type
_entity_poly.pdbx_seq_one_letter_code
_entity_poly.pdbx_strand_id
1 'polypeptide(L)' 'MAAKAVNKAKNEDFTTYVVVKPHDGLKKGEERVFRTGDKDAEYCVSLGLWKVKDND' A
#
# COMPACT_ATOMS: atom_id res chain seq x y z
N MET A 1 7.67 12.50 19.92
CA MET A 1 7.47 12.21 19.50
C MET A 1 7.29 11.72 18.66
N ALA A 2 7.54 11.64 18.41
CA ALA A 2 7.45 11.16 17.45
C ALA A 2 6.69 10.26 16.99
N ALA A 3 6.48 9.59 17.51
CA ALA A 3 5.78 8.55 17.10
C ALA A 3 4.69 8.79 16.28
N LYS A 4 4.28 9.80 16.30
CA LYS A 4 3.26 9.98 15.67
C LYS A 4 3.08 9.61 14.37
N ALA A 5 3.85 9.72 13.68
CA ALA A 5 3.64 9.52 12.31
C ALA A 5 3.48 8.14 11.89
N VAL A 6 3.70 7.25 12.73
CA VAL A 6 3.70 5.91 12.28
C VAL A 6 2.47 5.40 11.68
N ASN A 7 1.38 6.03 11.91
CA ASN A 7 0.18 5.48 11.35
C ASN A 7 -0.20 5.97 10.01
N LYS A 8 0.64 6.69 9.38
CA LYS A 8 0.29 7.15 8.06
C LYS A 8 0.31 6.03 7.08
N ALA A 9 -0.63 6.06 6.16
CA ALA A 9 -0.65 5.09 5.11
C ALA A 9 0.56 5.24 4.21
N LYS A 10 1.07 6.44 4.11
CA LYS A 10 2.19 6.69 3.24
C LYS A 10 3.16 7.62 3.93
N ASN A 11 4.43 7.31 3.91
CA ASN A 11 5.43 8.19 4.45
C ASN A 11 6.68 8.09 3.60
N GLU A 12 7.77 8.62 4.09
CA GLU A 12 8.98 8.65 3.29
C GLU A 12 9.52 7.27 2.99
N ASP A 13 9.35 6.37 3.91
CA ASP A 13 9.97 5.06 3.77
C ASP A 13 9.04 3.97 3.31
N PHE A 14 7.80 4.05 3.67
CA PHE A 14 6.87 2.96 3.39
C PHE A 14 5.54 3.49 2.91
N THR A 15 4.88 2.68 2.11
CA THR A 15 3.57 3.03 1.59
C THR A 15 2.64 1.85 1.82
N THR A 16 1.44 2.12 2.27
CA THR A 16 0.45 1.07 2.46
C THR A 16 -0.43 1.02 1.23
N TYR A 17 -0.65 -0.20 0.73
CA TYR A 17 -1.50 -0.42 -0.44
C TYR A 17 -2.69 -1.25 -0.03
N VAL A 18 -3.80 -1.03 -0.73
CA VAL A 18 -5.01 -1.80 -0.50
C VAL A 18 -5.29 -2.61 -1.76
N VAL A 19 -5.60 -3.88 -1.58
CA VAL A 19 -5.93 -4.75 -2.69
C VAL A 19 -7.30 -4.36 -3.21
N VAL A 20 -7.38 -4.02 -4.47
CA VAL A 20 -8.64 -3.64 -5.10
C VAL A 20 -9.27 -4.84 -5.77
N LYS A 21 -8.46 -5.70 -6.38
CA LYS A 21 -8.94 -6.90 -7.03
C LYS A 21 -8.25 -8.11 -6.46
N PRO A 22 -9.00 -9.15 -6.11
CA PRO A 22 -8.37 -10.36 -5.56
C PRO A 22 -7.40 -10.98 -6.56
N HIS A 23 -6.25 -11.40 -6.07
CA HIS A 23 -5.28 -12.09 -6.91
C HIS A 23 -4.24 -12.74 -6.01
N ASP A 24 -3.64 -13.80 -6.52
CA ASP A 24 -2.55 -14.46 -5.80
C ASP A 24 -2.85 -14.73 -4.34
N GLY A 25 -4.08 -15.09 -4.05
CA GLY A 25 -4.44 -15.39 -2.68
C GLY A 25 -4.77 -14.20 -1.82
N LEU A 26 -4.67 -13.00 -2.36
CA LEU A 26 -5.03 -11.81 -1.64
C LEU A 26 -6.49 -11.48 -1.89
N LYS A 27 -7.13 -10.95 -0.87
CA LYS A 27 -8.54 -10.63 -0.98
C LYS A 27 -8.74 -9.13 -1.07
N LYS A 28 -9.82 -8.75 -1.71
CA LYS A 28 -10.14 -7.34 -1.80
C LYS A 28 -10.22 -6.74 -0.41
N GLY A 29 -9.56 -5.61 -0.24
CA GLY A 29 -9.55 -4.92 1.04
C GLY A 29 -8.36 -5.24 1.91
N GLU A 30 -7.56 -6.24 1.56
CA GLU A 30 -6.38 -6.52 2.34
C GLU A 30 -5.36 -5.42 2.12
N GLU A 31 -4.54 -5.20 3.13
CA GLU A 31 -3.54 -4.16 3.06
C GLU A 31 -2.16 -4.76 3.08
N ARG A 32 -1.26 -4.13 2.38
CA ARG A 32 0.14 -4.56 2.36
C ARG A 32 1.01 -3.32 2.43
N VAL A 33 2.11 -3.43 3.13
CA VAL A 33 3.03 -2.32 3.28
C VAL A 33 4.30 -2.66 2.55
N PHE A 34 4.75 -1.75 1.71
CA PHE A 34 5.97 -1.93 0.95
C PHE A 34 6.79 -0.66 1.05
N ARG A 35 8.07 -0.79 0.74
CA ARG A 35 8.93 0.37 0.73
C ARG A 35 8.45 1.33 -0.34
N THR A 36 8.47 2.61 -0.04
CA THR A 36 8.04 3.62 -1.00
C THR A 36 8.92 3.52 -2.24
N GLY A 37 8.29 3.44 -3.39
CA GLY A 37 9.02 3.28 -4.64
C GLY A 37 9.29 1.84 -5.02
N ASP A 38 8.74 0.89 -4.26
CA ASP A 38 8.92 -0.51 -4.59
C ASP A 38 8.32 -0.79 -5.96
N LYS A 39 9.12 -1.36 -6.85
CA LYS A 39 8.67 -1.55 -8.22
C LYS A 39 7.57 -2.58 -8.35
N ASP A 40 7.62 -3.61 -7.52
CA ASP A 40 6.59 -4.64 -7.59
C ASP A 40 5.26 -4.07 -7.14
N ALA A 41 5.27 -3.27 -6.09
CA ALA A 41 4.04 -2.67 -5.62
C ALA A 41 3.50 -1.70 -6.66
N GLU A 42 4.38 -0.92 -7.27
CA GLU A 42 3.93 0.01 -8.29
C GLU A 42 3.37 -0.71 -9.49
N TYR A 43 3.93 -1.85 -9.80
CA TYR A 43 3.43 -2.65 -10.90
C TYR A 43 1.99 -3.09 -10.63
N CYS A 44 1.73 -3.54 -9.42
CA CYS A 44 0.38 -3.95 -9.06
C CYS A 44 -0.59 -2.78 -9.13
N VAL A 45 -0.14 -1.60 -8.75
CA VAL A 45 -0.98 -0.43 -8.84
C VAL A 45 -1.27 -0.12 -10.32
N SER A 46 -0.26 -0.23 -11.17
CA SER A 46 -0.46 0.08 -12.57
C SER A 46 -1.40 -0.91 -13.25
N LEU A 47 -1.49 -2.12 -12.74
CA LEU A 47 -2.40 -3.10 -13.27
C LEU A 47 -3.82 -2.93 -12.73
N GLY A 48 -4.02 -2.04 -11.77
CA GLY A 48 -5.33 -1.86 -11.20
C GLY A 48 -5.66 -2.86 -10.12
N LEU A 49 -4.68 -3.62 -9.67
CA LEU A 49 -4.90 -4.61 -8.62
C LEU A 49 -4.87 -3.99 -7.24
N TRP A 50 -4.04 -2.99 -7.06
CA TRP A 50 -3.86 -2.32 -5.77
C TRP A 50 -4.02 -0.83 -5.94
N LYS A 51 -4.20 -0.14 -4.83
CA LYS A 51 -4.14 1.31 -4.85
C LYS A 51 -3.49 1.75 -3.55
N VAL A 52 -2.94 2.94 -3.56
CA VAL A 52 -2.34 3.50 -2.35
C VAL A 52 -3.46 3.83 -1.38
N LYS A 53 -3.32 3.37 -0.17
CA LYS A 53 -4.29 3.68 0.84
C LYS A 53 -4.11 5.12 1.27
N ASP A 54 -5.21 5.84 1.28
CA ASP A 54 -5.17 7.22 1.66
C ASP A 54 -5.95 7.34 2.95
N ASN A 55 -5.26 7.46 4.04
CA ASN A 55 -5.98 7.44 5.29
C ASN A 55 -5.92 8.75 6.01
N ASP A 56 -5.94 9.80 5.34
CA ASP A 56 -5.95 11.06 5.98
C ASP A 56 -7.14 11.42 6.71
#